data_777fa14b76898de9bfa626d8a6a1b206
#
_entry.id   777fa14b76898de9bfa626d8a6a1b206
#
_cell.length_a   1.000
_cell.length_b   1.000
_cell.length_c   1.000
_cell.angle_alpha   90.00
_cell.angle_beta   90.00
_cell.angle_gamma   90.00
#
_symmetry.space_group_name_H-M   'P 1'
#
loop_
_entity.id
_entity.type
_entity.pdbx_description
1 polymer ?
#
loop_
_entity_poly.entity_id
_entity_poly.type
_entity_poly.pdbx_seq_one_letter_code
_entity_poly.pdbx_strand_id
1 'polypeptide(L)'
;DPANRREALKEAALDIEEGADIVMVKPALAYLDIISDVKNSFDVPVAAYNVSGEYSLIKAGAKLGWIDEKRVMMEVLTSIKRAGADLILTYFAKDAAKMLNK
;
A
#
# COMPACT_ATOMS: atom_id res chain seq x y z
N ASP A 1 -17.69 1.61 -0.86
CA ASP A 1 -17.95 1.76 0.56
C ASP A 1 -16.75 1.28 1.38
N PRO A 2 -16.05 2.19 2.08
CA PRO A 2 -14.86 1.81 2.86
C PRO A 2 -15.13 0.80 3.98
N ALA A 3 -16.36 0.69 4.41
CA ALA A 3 -16.72 -0.26 5.48
C ALA A 3 -17.04 -1.65 4.95
N ASN A 4 -17.07 -1.85 3.63
CA ASN A 4 -17.45 -3.12 3.03
C ASN A 4 -16.27 -3.80 2.33
N ARG A 5 -15.61 -4.69 3.05
CA ARG A 5 -14.47 -5.49 2.58
C ARG A 5 -14.82 -6.41 1.42
N ARG A 6 -16.03 -6.99 1.43
CA ARG A 6 -16.47 -7.92 0.39
C ARG A 6 -16.66 -7.24 -0.97
N GLU A 7 -17.07 -5.98 -0.95
CA GLU A 7 -17.24 -5.19 -2.15
C GLU A 7 -15.92 -5.02 -2.91
N ALA A 8 -14.82 -4.81 -2.18
CA ALA A 8 -13.50 -4.69 -2.77
C ALA A 8 -13.08 -5.96 -3.52
N LEU A 9 -13.34 -7.13 -2.95
CA LEU A 9 -13.05 -8.41 -3.60
C LEU A 9 -13.90 -8.60 -4.86
N LYS A 10 -15.15 -8.20 -4.81
CA LYS A 10 -16.07 -8.30 -5.95
C LYS A 10 -15.62 -7.39 -7.09
N GLU A 11 -15.23 -6.17 -6.78
CA GLU A 11 -14.71 -5.23 -7.78
C GLU A 11 -13.41 -5.74 -8.40
N ALA A 12 -12.49 -6.28 -7.59
CA ALA A 12 -11.25 -6.86 -8.09
C ALA A 12 -11.52 -8.04 -9.04
N ALA A 13 -12.46 -8.91 -8.70
CA ALA A 13 -12.86 -10.03 -9.55
C ALA A 13 -13.39 -9.55 -10.89
N LEU A 14 -14.23 -8.52 -10.90
CA LEU A 14 -14.77 -7.94 -12.11
C LEU A 14 -13.68 -7.33 -13.00
N ASP A 15 -12.75 -6.61 -12.39
CA ASP A 15 -11.63 -5.99 -13.12
C ASP A 15 -10.75 -7.05 -13.79
N ILE A 16 -10.47 -8.14 -13.11
CA ILE A 16 -9.69 -9.26 -13.65
C ILE A 16 -10.44 -9.92 -14.81
N GLU A 17 -11.74 -10.14 -14.66
CA GLU A 17 -12.60 -10.70 -15.71
C GLU A 17 -12.60 -9.81 -16.95
N GLU A 18 -12.52 -8.50 -16.78
CA GLU A 18 -12.44 -7.52 -17.86
C GLU A 18 -11.04 -7.39 -18.47
N GLY A 19 -10.07 -8.14 -17.97
CA GLY A 19 -8.73 -8.20 -18.53
C GLY A 19 -7.65 -7.42 -17.80
N ALA A 20 -7.88 -7.04 -16.55
CA ALA A 20 -6.85 -6.37 -15.76
C ALA A 20 -5.67 -7.30 -15.48
N ASP A 21 -4.47 -6.84 -15.75
CA ASP A 21 -3.22 -7.57 -15.49
C ASP A 21 -2.68 -7.35 -14.08
N ILE A 22 -3.04 -6.23 -13.47
CA ILE A 22 -2.61 -5.81 -12.13
C ILE A 22 -3.81 -5.20 -11.42
N VAL A 23 -3.95 -5.51 -10.13
CA VAL A 23 -4.97 -4.89 -9.28
C VAL A 23 -4.27 -3.92 -8.32
N MET A 24 -4.79 -2.70 -8.20
CA MET A 24 -4.23 -1.68 -7.31
C MET A 24 -5.15 -1.40 -6.13
N VAL A 25 -4.57 -1.35 -4.94
CA VAL A 25 -5.26 -0.96 -3.71
C VAL A 25 -4.74 0.41 -3.27
N LYS A 26 -5.66 1.34 -3.04
CA LYS A 26 -5.33 2.69 -2.54
C LYS A 26 -6.46 3.26 -1.69
N PRO A 27 -6.19 4.00 -0.61
CA PRO A 27 -4.86 4.18 0.01
C PRO A 27 -4.39 2.90 0.68
N ALA A 28 -3.11 2.62 0.62
CA ALA A 28 -2.57 1.32 1.03
C ALA A 28 -2.68 1.09 2.53
N LEU A 29 -2.29 2.07 3.33
CA LEU A 29 -2.15 1.89 4.78
C LEU A 29 -3.47 1.59 5.49
N ALA A 30 -4.56 2.21 5.06
CA ALA A 30 -5.88 1.98 5.63
C ALA A 30 -6.54 0.68 5.13
N TYR A 31 -5.98 0.05 4.11
CA TYR A 31 -6.55 -1.12 3.45
C TYR A 31 -5.58 -2.30 3.36
N LEU A 32 -4.74 -2.50 4.39
CA LEU A 32 -3.81 -3.63 4.43
C LEU A 32 -4.56 -4.98 4.38
N ASP A 33 -5.73 -5.05 5.00
CA ASP A 33 -6.59 -6.23 4.96
C ASP A 33 -7.08 -6.53 3.54
N ILE A 34 -7.43 -5.50 2.79
CA ILE A 34 -7.87 -5.63 1.40
C ILE A 34 -6.72 -6.12 0.51
N ILE A 35 -5.50 -5.59 0.71
CA ILE A 35 -4.31 -6.05 0.01
C ILE A 35 -4.12 -7.56 0.24
N SER A 36 -4.22 -7.99 1.49
CA SER A 36 -4.08 -9.39 1.86
C SER A 36 -5.17 -10.26 1.22
N ASP A 37 -6.42 -9.81 1.26
CA ASP A 37 -7.54 -10.54 0.68
C ASP A 37 -7.39 -10.68 -0.83
N VAL A 38 -7.05 -9.60 -1.53
CA VAL A 38 -6.87 -9.61 -2.98
C VAL A 38 -5.71 -10.54 -3.35
N LYS A 39 -4.60 -10.43 -2.65
CA LYS A 39 -3.42 -11.28 -2.92
C LYS A 39 -3.72 -12.76 -2.72
N ASN A 40 -4.49 -13.10 -1.70
CA ASN A 40 -4.84 -14.48 -1.40
C ASN A 40 -5.95 -15.05 -2.28
N SER A 41 -6.77 -14.20 -2.88
CA SER A 41 -7.94 -14.62 -3.64
C SER A 41 -7.71 -14.69 -5.15
N PHE A 42 -6.72 -13.99 -5.67
CA PHE A 42 -6.48 -13.88 -7.12
C PHE A 42 -5.03 -14.13 -7.47
N ASP A 43 -4.80 -14.60 -8.69
CA ASP A 43 -3.48 -14.95 -9.20
C ASP A 43 -2.94 -13.86 -10.14
N VAL A 44 -3.03 -12.61 -9.70
CA VAL A 44 -2.49 -11.45 -10.42
C VAL A 44 -1.63 -10.62 -9.48
N PRO A 45 -0.64 -9.87 -10.01
CA PRO A 45 0.14 -8.95 -9.17
C PRO A 45 -0.73 -7.91 -8.51
N VAL A 46 -0.44 -7.60 -7.25
CA VAL A 46 -1.13 -6.57 -6.48
C VAL A 46 -0.21 -5.37 -6.29
N ALA A 47 -0.65 -4.21 -6.75
CA ALA A 47 0.02 -2.95 -6.52
C ALA A 47 -0.68 -2.22 -5.38
N ALA A 48 0.08 -1.59 -4.51
CA ALA A 48 -0.44 -0.78 -3.43
C ALA A 48 0.08 0.64 -3.57
N TYR A 49 -0.80 1.62 -3.43
CA TYR A 49 -0.43 3.02 -3.52
C TYR A 49 -0.43 3.66 -2.14
N ASN A 50 0.78 4.01 -1.68
CA ASN A 50 1.02 4.83 -0.50
C ASN A 50 0.81 6.28 -0.91
N VAL A 51 -0.43 6.74 -0.78
CA VAL A 51 -0.91 8.02 -1.36
C VAL A 51 -0.30 9.24 -0.68
N SER A 52 -0.44 10.41 -1.33
CA SER A 52 0.13 11.68 -0.83
C SER A 52 -0.32 12.03 0.58
N GLY A 53 -1.57 11.73 0.95
CA GLY A 53 -2.07 11.96 2.31
C GLY A 53 -1.31 11.17 3.36
N GLU A 54 -1.01 9.89 3.09
CA GLU A 54 -0.22 9.04 3.99
C GLU A 54 1.21 9.57 4.11
N TYR A 55 1.81 9.96 3.00
CA TYR A 55 3.13 10.58 2.95
C TYR A 55 3.17 11.87 3.78
N SER A 56 2.17 12.74 3.58
CA SER A 56 2.10 14.03 4.26
C SER A 56 1.91 13.88 5.77
N LEU A 57 1.14 12.88 6.23
CA LEU A 57 0.97 12.60 7.66
C LEU A 57 2.29 12.24 8.32
N ILE A 58 3.10 11.41 7.67
CA ILE A 58 4.40 11.00 8.19
C ILE A 58 5.34 12.21 8.23
N LYS A 59 5.39 12.98 7.15
CA LYS A 59 6.22 14.20 7.08
C LYS A 59 5.84 15.20 8.16
N ALA A 60 4.54 15.44 8.37
CA ALA A 60 4.04 16.36 9.38
C ALA A 60 4.40 15.90 10.79
N GLY A 61 4.19 14.61 11.10
CA GLY A 61 4.55 14.06 12.40
C GLY A 61 6.04 14.13 12.68
N ALA A 62 6.87 13.87 11.67
CA ALA A 62 8.32 13.98 11.78
C ALA A 62 8.78 15.40 12.01
N LYS A 63 8.18 16.36 11.29
CA LYS A 63 8.49 17.79 11.44
C LYS A 63 8.18 18.30 12.85
N LEU A 64 7.10 17.80 13.45
CA LEU A 64 6.72 18.15 14.82
C LEU A 64 7.51 17.39 15.89
N GLY A 65 8.37 16.48 15.50
CA GLY A 65 9.18 15.69 16.41
C GLY A 65 8.44 14.55 17.10
N TRP A 66 7.24 14.22 16.65
CA TRP A 66 6.45 13.16 17.27
C TRP A 66 6.87 11.75 16.83
N ILE A 67 7.50 11.64 15.67
CA ILE A 67 7.91 10.35 15.11
C ILE A 67 9.28 10.48 14.44
N ASP A 68 9.97 9.35 14.32
CA ASP A 68 11.19 9.20 13.52
C ASP A 68 10.78 8.88 12.07
N GLU A 69 11.03 9.81 11.17
CA GLU A 69 10.57 9.69 9.76
C GLU A 69 11.07 8.42 9.08
N LYS A 70 12.36 8.14 9.15
CA LYS A 70 12.95 6.98 8.47
C LYS A 70 12.39 5.67 9.01
N ARG A 71 12.27 5.58 10.32
CA ARG A 71 11.75 4.39 10.98
C ARG A 71 10.29 4.14 10.62
N VAL A 72 9.45 5.18 10.70
CA VAL A 72 8.03 5.05 10.38
C VAL A 72 7.82 4.78 8.89
N MET A 73 8.58 5.44 8.03
CA MET A 73 8.56 5.16 6.59
C MET A 73 8.79 3.68 6.32
N MET A 74 9.85 3.10 6.90
CA MET A 74 10.18 1.69 6.68
C MET A 74 9.15 0.75 7.29
N GLU A 75 8.58 1.11 8.45
CA GLU A 75 7.50 0.32 9.05
C GLU A 75 6.25 0.28 8.16
N VAL A 76 5.88 1.43 7.60
CA VAL A 76 4.72 1.53 6.70
C VAL A 76 4.94 0.69 5.45
N LEU A 77 6.08 0.87 4.78
CA LEU A 77 6.39 0.13 3.55
C LEU A 77 6.51 -1.37 3.81
N THR A 78 7.11 -1.76 4.93
CA THR A 78 7.21 -3.17 5.33
C THR A 78 5.81 -3.75 5.58
N SER A 79 4.92 -3.01 6.23
CA SER A 79 3.55 -3.45 6.48
C SER A 79 2.79 -3.70 5.19
N ILE A 80 2.95 -2.83 4.21
CA ILE A 80 2.32 -2.96 2.89
C ILE A 80 2.87 -4.21 2.17
N LYS A 81 4.18 -4.40 2.20
CA LYS A 81 4.82 -5.57 1.59
C LYS A 81 4.37 -6.86 2.27
N ARG A 82 4.34 -6.88 3.59
CA ARG A 82 3.92 -8.04 4.37
C ARG A 82 2.46 -8.39 4.12
N ALA A 83 1.60 -7.39 3.87
CA ALA A 83 0.20 -7.63 3.53
C ALA A 83 0.04 -8.37 2.20
N GLY A 84 1.03 -8.28 1.31
CA GLY A 84 1.03 -9.05 0.07
C GLY A 84 1.22 -8.23 -1.21
N ALA A 85 1.56 -6.95 -1.11
CA ALA A 85 1.80 -6.13 -2.29
C ALA A 85 3.05 -6.59 -3.04
N ASP A 86 2.92 -6.77 -4.34
CA ASP A 86 4.04 -7.09 -5.22
C ASP A 86 4.78 -5.82 -5.66
N LEU A 87 4.03 -4.72 -5.79
CA LEU A 87 4.53 -3.41 -6.19
C LEU A 87 4.01 -2.36 -5.23
N ILE A 88 4.86 -1.40 -4.86
CA ILE A 88 4.46 -0.29 -3.99
C ILE A 88 4.78 1.03 -4.71
N LEU A 89 3.74 1.84 -4.95
CA LEU A 89 3.90 3.20 -5.43
C LEU A 89 3.90 4.12 -4.22
N THR A 90 4.94 4.90 -4.05
CA THR A 90 5.11 5.75 -2.88
C THR A 90 5.96 6.96 -3.18
N TYR A 91 5.66 8.08 -2.52
CA TYR A 91 6.50 9.27 -2.56
C TYR A 91 7.82 9.08 -1.81
N PHE A 92 7.93 8.03 -1.00
CA PHE A 92 9.17 7.67 -0.31
C PHE A 92 10.12 6.80 -1.13
N ALA A 93 9.82 6.53 -2.40
CA ALA A 93 10.58 5.57 -3.21
C ALA A 93 12.09 5.84 -3.21
N LYS A 94 12.51 7.10 -3.39
CA LYS A 94 13.92 7.47 -3.38
C LYS A 94 14.57 7.26 -2.01
N ASP A 95 13.87 7.69 -0.95
CA ASP A 95 14.39 7.56 0.41
C ASP A 95 14.51 6.10 0.83
N ALA A 96 13.52 5.30 0.49
CA ALA A 96 13.53 3.85 0.76
C ALA A 96 14.66 3.16 0.01
N ALA A 97 14.85 3.49 -1.27
CA ALA A 97 15.92 2.92 -2.09
C ALA A 97 17.30 3.21 -1.49
N LYS A 98 17.53 4.43 -0.99
CA LYS A 98 18.77 4.80 -0.32
C LYS A 98 19.01 3.96 0.92
N MET A 99 17.98 3.68 1.70
CA MET A 99 18.10 2.86 2.91
C MET A 99 18.37 1.39 2.61
N LEU A 100 17.76 0.86 1.55
CA LEU A 100 17.91 -0.55 1.16
C LEU A 100 19.23 -0.84 0.46
N ASN A 101 19.85 0.15 -0.14
CA ASN A 101 21.09 0.00 -0.92
C ASN A 101 22.36 0.39 -0.14
N LYS A 102 22.28 0.39 1.17
CA LYS A 102 23.47 0.64 2.02
C LYS A 102 24.36 -0.58 2.08
#